data_73e6a1ad8bb61fba98854902b9b2ea1b
#
_entry.id   73e6a1ad8bb61fba98854902b9b2ea1b
#
_cell.length_a   1.000
_cell.length_b   1.000
_cell.length_c   1.000
_cell.angle_alpha   90.00
_cell.angle_beta   90.00
_cell.angle_gamma   90.00
#
_symmetry.space_group_name_H-M   'P 1'
#
loop_
_entity.id
_entity.type
_entity.pdbx_description
1 polymer ?
#
loop_
_entity_poly.entity_id
_entity_poly.type
_entity_poly.pdbx_seq_one_letter_code
_entity_poly.pdbx_strand_id
1 'polypeptide(L)'
;MIEIGGMNLLNLGPLFGFEDIVLSYYLGFLFTIFCVVGITNAFNWIDGIDGFFSFQVILACIGISILSNSFSLALMAFLCALVPYTIMNLGLMGEKFKVFIGDHGAMMIGFFIACNFVLVTQDPYDVREVEVRPVDTLWCVGLVLLNALRVIWIRITKKLSIFNSDRQHIHHYYLDLGY
;
A
#
# COMPACT_ATOMS: atom_id res chain seq x y z
N MET A 1 17.38 2.70 -8.75
CA MET A 1 17.21 3.75 -9.76
C MET A 1 15.84 4.37 -9.60
N ILE A 2 15.70 5.19 -8.53
CA ILE A 2 14.45 5.90 -8.16
C ILE A 2 14.57 7.38 -8.56
N GLU A 3 15.48 7.71 -9.45
CA GLU A 3 15.51 9.00 -10.16
C GLU A 3 14.56 9.02 -11.36
N ILE A 4 13.46 8.28 -11.30
CA ILE A 4 12.45 8.41 -12.32
C ILE A 4 11.68 9.70 -12.03
N GLY A 5 12.17 10.79 -12.59
CA GLY A 5 11.45 12.06 -12.65
C GLY A 5 11.45 12.93 -11.41
N GLY A 6 12.44 12.82 -10.50
CA GLY A 6 12.52 13.72 -9.33
C GLY A 6 11.48 13.44 -8.24
N MET A 7 10.92 12.23 -8.22
CA MET A 7 9.88 11.82 -7.27
C MET A 7 10.44 11.45 -5.90
N ASN A 8 10.87 12.45 -5.15
CA ASN A 8 11.31 12.28 -3.77
C ASN A 8 10.35 13.03 -2.83
N LEU A 9 10.02 12.44 -1.69
CA LEU A 9 9.25 13.09 -0.63
C LEU A 9 10.14 14.18 0.02
N LEU A 10 10.12 15.38 -0.53
CA LEU A 10 10.90 16.51 -0.03
C LEU A 10 10.08 17.39 0.91
N ASN A 11 8.83 17.71 0.56
CA ASN A 11 7.93 18.46 1.40
C ASN A 11 6.91 17.51 2.07
N LEU A 12 6.92 17.47 3.40
CA LEU A 12 5.96 16.69 4.19
C LEU A 12 4.74 17.51 4.62
N GLY A 13 4.74 18.81 4.31
CA GLY A 13 3.73 19.75 4.75
C GLY A 13 3.77 20.04 6.27
N PRO A 14 2.81 20.81 6.78
CA PRO A 14 2.70 21.16 8.19
C PRO A 14 2.07 20.00 8.98
N LEU A 15 2.87 19.13 9.61
CA LEU A 15 2.37 17.96 10.33
C LEU A 15 1.56 18.29 11.59
N PHE A 16 1.86 19.41 12.26
CA PHE A 16 1.21 19.80 13.52
C PHE A 16 0.73 21.27 13.52
N GLY A 17 0.46 21.82 12.34
CA GLY A 17 0.03 23.23 12.21
C GLY A 17 1.18 24.25 12.35
N PHE A 18 2.42 23.80 12.35
CA PHE A 18 3.64 24.59 12.27
C PHE A 18 4.08 24.80 10.81
N GLU A 19 5.30 25.28 10.63
CA GLU A 19 5.90 25.43 9.30
C GLU A 19 6.04 24.07 8.58
N ASP A 20 6.14 24.12 7.25
CA ASP A 20 6.35 22.95 6.42
C ASP A 20 7.66 22.26 6.76
N ILE A 21 7.60 20.95 6.89
CA ILE A 21 8.79 20.12 7.08
C ILE A 21 9.38 19.80 5.72
N VAL A 22 10.47 20.51 5.37
CA VAL A 22 11.20 20.28 4.12
C VAL A 22 12.46 19.48 4.41
N LEU A 23 12.57 18.31 3.78
CA LEU A 23 13.73 17.43 3.91
C LEU A 23 14.81 17.82 2.91
N SER A 24 16.09 17.65 3.30
CA SER A 24 17.18 17.74 2.34
C SER A 24 17.06 16.62 1.30
N TYR A 25 17.61 16.81 0.10
CA TYR A 25 17.52 15.84 -1.00
C TYR A 25 17.86 14.40 -0.57
N TYR A 26 18.97 14.21 0.13
CA TYR A 26 19.41 12.87 0.59
C TYR A 26 18.47 12.26 1.64
N LEU A 27 17.99 13.06 2.57
CA LEU A 27 17.02 12.60 3.57
C LEU A 27 15.67 12.28 2.92
N GLY A 28 15.19 13.11 2.01
CA GLY A 28 13.98 12.87 1.26
C GLY A 28 14.06 11.60 0.42
N PHE A 29 15.20 11.35 -0.24
CA PHE A 29 15.43 10.12 -0.98
C PHE A 29 15.37 8.87 -0.09
N LEU A 30 16.09 8.86 1.03
CA LEU A 30 16.06 7.75 1.99
C LEU A 30 14.67 7.55 2.60
N PHE A 31 13.99 8.64 2.92
CA PHE A 31 12.64 8.61 3.47
C PHE A 31 11.64 8.07 2.44
N THR A 32 11.76 8.45 1.17
CA THR A 32 10.93 7.91 0.09
C THR A 32 11.09 6.40 -0.04
N ILE A 33 12.34 5.90 -0.03
CA ILE A 33 12.61 4.46 -0.05
C ILE A 33 11.94 3.77 1.15
N PHE A 34 12.11 4.33 2.34
CA PHE A 34 11.51 3.78 3.55
C PHE A 34 9.98 3.70 3.45
N CYS A 35 9.31 4.76 2.99
CA CYS A 35 7.87 4.78 2.82
C CYS A 35 7.40 3.79 1.75
N VAL A 36 8.04 3.75 0.58
CA VAL A 36 7.67 2.85 -0.52
C VAL A 36 7.84 1.39 -0.11
N VAL A 37 8.98 1.05 0.48
CA VAL A 37 9.24 -0.32 0.98
C VAL A 37 8.28 -0.68 2.10
N GLY A 38 8.00 0.25 3.01
CA GLY A 38 7.07 0.06 4.13
C GLY A 38 5.65 -0.25 3.65
N ILE A 39 5.11 0.56 2.74
CA ILE A 39 3.77 0.35 2.18
C ILE A 39 3.71 -0.95 1.37
N THR A 40 4.72 -1.23 0.55
CA THR A 40 4.81 -2.45 -0.25
C THR A 40 4.72 -3.70 0.64
N ASN A 41 5.50 -3.75 1.71
CA ASN A 41 5.45 -4.87 2.66
C ASN A 41 4.16 -4.91 3.47
N ALA A 42 3.60 -3.76 3.83
CA ALA A 42 2.35 -3.68 4.56
C ALA A 42 1.20 -4.31 3.75
N PHE A 43 1.13 -4.07 2.44
CA PHE A 43 0.17 -4.72 1.54
C PHE A 43 0.40 -6.23 1.45
N ASN A 44 1.66 -6.69 1.40
CA ASN A 44 1.97 -8.11 1.40
C ASN A 44 1.49 -8.83 2.68
N TRP A 45 1.49 -8.16 3.82
CA TRP A 45 1.09 -8.76 5.09
C TRP A 45 -0.43 -8.82 5.32
N ILE A 46 -1.24 -8.23 4.45
CA ILE A 46 -2.71 -8.33 4.53
C ILE A 46 -3.29 -9.35 3.55
N ASP A 47 -2.46 -9.91 2.67
CA ASP A 47 -2.88 -10.93 1.70
C ASP A 47 -3.05 -12.30 2.40
N GLY A 48 -4.13 -12.46 3.11
CA GLY A 48 -4.44 -13.70 3.82
C GLY A 48 -5.93 -13.85 4.11
N ILE A 49 -6.73 -12.83 3.77
CA ILE A 49 -8.19 -12.84 3.99
C ILE A 49 -8.86 -12.53 2.65
N ASP A 50 -9.75 -13.43 2.24
CA ASP A 50 -10.48 -13.31 0.98
C ASP A 50 -11.21 -11.98 0.86
N GLY A 51 -11.02 -11.30 -0.26
CA GLY A 51 -11.62 -10.00 -0.55
C GLY A 51 -11.05 -8.81 0.23
N PHE A 52 -10.40 -9.02 1.38
CA PHE A 52 -9.89 -7.92 2.21
C PHE A 52 -8.78 -7.15 1.51
N PHE A 53 -7.84 -7.86 0.88
CA PHE A 53 -6.78 -7.24 0.08
C PHE A 53 -7.37 -6.35 -1.03
N SER A 54 -8.28 -6.89 -1.84
CA SER A 54 -8.94 -6.14 -2.92
C SER A 54 -9.68 -4.91 -2.41
N PHE A 55 -10.38 -5.04 -1.30
CA PHE A 55 -11.12 -3.94 -0.68
C PHE A 55 -10.17 -2.80 -0.27
N GLN A 56 -9.03 -3.11 0.34
CA GLN A 56 -8.03 -2.12 0.72
C GLN A 56 -7.40 -1.43 -0.50
N VAL A 57 -7.14 -2.19 -1.55
CA VAL A 57 -6.62 -1.63 -2.82
C VAL A 57 -7.63 -0.68 -3.45
N ILE A 58 -8.90 -1.06 -3.49
CA ILE A 58 -9.99 -0.20 -4.01
C ILE A 58 -10.09 1.09 -3.19
N LEU A 59 -10.08 1.00 -1.86
CA LEU A 59 -10.11 2.18 -0.98
C LEU A 59 -8.90 3.11 -1.23
N ALA A 60 -7.70 2.55 -1.38
CA ALA A 60 -6.52 3.33 -1.68
C ALA A 60 -6.64 4.05 -3.03
N CYS A 61 -7.12 3.37 -4.07
CA CYS A 61 -7.33 3.97 -5.40
C CYS A 61 -8.40 5.08 -5.38
N ILE A 62 -9.49 4.88 -4.66
CA ILE A 62 -10.53 5.90 -4.47
C ILE A 62 -9.94 7.11 -3.73
N GLY A 63 -9.19 6.85 -2.65
CA GLY A 63 -8.51 7.90 -1.88
C GLY A 63 -7.55 8.72 -2.75
N ILE A 64 -6.71 8.06 -3.55
CA ILE A 64 -5.82 8.73 -4.52
C ILE A 64 -6.63 9.62 -5.47
N SER A 65 -7.74 9.12 -6.01
CA SER A 65 -8.56 9.85 -6.97
C SER A 65 -9.24 11.08 -6.33
N ILE A 66 -9.67 10.98 -5.08
CA ILE A 66 -10.26 12.10 -4.33
C ILE A 66 -9.18 13.15 -4.05
N LEU A 67 -8.03 12.73 -3.53
CA LEU A 67 -6.93 13.63 -3.17
C LEU A 67 -6.38 14.34 -4.42
N SER A 68 -6.21 13.63 -5.53
CA SER A 68 -5.70 14.21 -6.77
C SER A 68 -6.75 15.03 -7.55
N ASN A 69 -8.00 15.01 -7.11
CA ASN A 69 -9.14 15.58 -7.83
C ASN A 69 -9.18 15.12 -9.31
N SER A 70 -8.67 13.92 -9.58
CA SER A 70 -8.60 13.34 -10.92
C SER A 70 -8.65 11.82 -10.89
N PHE A 71 -9.22 11.23 -11.93
CA PHE A 71 -9.22 9.79 -12.13
C PHE A 71 -8.28 9.46 -13.29
N SER A 72 -7.05 9.07 -12.97
CA SER A 72 -6.08 8.76 -14.02
C SER A 72 -6.49 7.49 -14.78
N LEU A 73 -6.19 7.45 -16.09
CA LEU A 73 -6.45 6.27 -16.92
C LEU A 73 -5.74 5.03 -16.37
N ALA A 74 -4.54 5.20 -15.78
CA ALA A 74 -3.79 4.13 -15.17
C ALA A 74 -4.53 3.52 -13.96
N LEU A 75 -5.11 4.36 -13.09
CA LEU A 75 -5.91 3.89 -11.95
C LEU A 75 -7.20 3.19 -12.41
N MET A 76 -7.86 3.72 -13.46
CA MET A 76 -9.04 3.07 -14.04
C MET A 76 -8.71 1.69 -14.61
N ALA A 77 -7.67 1.58 -15.43
CA ALA A 77 -7.21 0.32 -16.01
C ALA A 77 -6.86 -0.69 -14.90
N PHE A 78 -6.17 -0.21 -13.85
CA PHE A 78 -5.81 -1.04 -12.71
C PHE A 78 -7.03 -1.56 -11.94
N LEU A 79 -8.03 -0.71 -11.66
CA LEU A 79 -9.28 -1.13 -11.01
C LEU A 79 -10.07 -2.12 -11.89
N CYS A 80 -10.13 -1.91 -13.21
CA CYS A 80 -10.76 -2.85 -14.13
C CYS A 80 -10.09 -4.23 -14.10
N ALA A 81 -8.75 -4.29 -13.98
CA ALA A 81 -8.02 -5.54 -13.85
C ALA A 81 -8.25 -6.21 -12.48
N LEU A 82 -8.48 -5.43 -11.42
CA LEU A 82 -8.72 -5.94 -10.08
C LEU A 82 -10.10 -6.61 -9.93
N VAL A 83 -11.10 -6.17 -10.70
CA VAL A 83 -12.48 -6.72 -10.62
C VAL A 83 -12.53 -8.23 -10.85
N PRO A 84 -12.02 -8.80 -11.96
CA PRO A 84 -12.04 -10.24 -12.18
C PRO A 84 -11.26 -11.00 -11.11
N TYR A 85 -10.11 -10.47 -10.69
CA TYR A 85 -9.36 -11.04 -9.57
C TYR A 85 -10.23 -11.12 -8.30
N THR A 86 -10.90 -10.03 -7.93
CA THR A 86 -11.73 -9.97 -6.71
C THR A 86 -12.88 -10.98 -6.77
N ILE A 87 -13.55 -11.13 -7.93
CA ILE A 87 -14.62 -12.09 -8.13
C ILE A 87 -14.12 -13.53 -7.90
N MET A 88 -12.95 -13.86 -8.45
CA MET A 88 -12.35 -15.20 -8.29
C MET A 88 -11.83 -15.42 -6.86
N ASN A 89 -11.21 -14.40 -6.25
CA ASN A 89 -10.68 -14.49 -4.88
C ASN A 89 -11.81 -14.69 -3.84
N LEU A 90 -12.96 -14.06 -4.05
CA LEU A 90 -14.16 -14.25 -3.21
C LEU A 90 -14.88 -15.59 -3.45
N GLY A 91 -14.41 -16.40 -4.39
CA GLY A 91 -15.04 -17.68 -4.71
C GLY A 91 -16.41 -17.56 -5.40
N LEU A 92 -16.78 -16.37 -5.92
CA LEU A 92 -18.10 -16.13 -6.53
C LEU A 92 -18.30 -16.96 -7.81
N MET A 93 -17.24 -17.44 -8.44
CA MET A 93 -17.30 -18.37 -9.58
C MET A 93 -17.21 -19.85 -9.15
N GLY A 94 -17.18 -20.11 -7.84
CA GLY A 94 -17.02 -21.42 -7.23
C GLY A 94 -15.59 -21.66 -6.73
N GLU A 95 -15.46 -22.45 -5.67
CA GLU A 95 -14.20 -22.73 -4.97
C GLU A 95 -13.08 -23.27 -5.90
N LYS A 96 -13.45 -23.98 -6.97
CA LYS A 96 -12.51 -24.53 -7.96
C LYS A 96 -11.74 -23.42 -8.71
N PHE A 97 -12.31 -22.23 -8.83
CA PHE A 97 -11.72 -21.10 -9.55
C PHE A 97 -11.16 -20.01 -8.61
N LYS A 98 -11.09 -20.32 -7.32
CA LYS A 98 -10.54 -19.40 -6.33
C LYS A 98 -9.06 -19.17 -6.58
N VAL A 99 -8.64 -17.90 -6.58
CA VAL A 99 -7.25 -17.50 -6.79
C VAL A 99 -6.80 -16.57 -5.69
N PHE A 100 -5.51 -16.64 -5.40
CA PHE A 100 -4.83 -15.72 -4.49
C PHE A 100 -3.84 -14.86 -5.26
N ILE A 101 -3.62 -13.63 -4.81
CA ILE A 101 -2.70 -12.70 -5.48
C ILE A 101 -1.24 -13.15 -5.32
N GLY A 102 -0.93 -13.76 -4.19
CA GLY A 102 0.40 -14.18 -3.79
C GLY A 102 1.33 -13.02 -3.47
N ASP A 103 2.44 -13.32 -2.81
CA ASP A 103 3.39 -12.32 -2.31
C ASP A 103 3.87 -11.35 -3.39
N HIS A 104 4.21 -11.86 -4.58
CA HIS A 104 4.69 -11.02 -5.68
C HIS A 104 3.63 -10.07 -6.21
N GLY A 105 2.39 -10.55 -6.33
CA GLY A 105 1.27 -9.72 -6.77
C GLY A 105 0.92 -8.65 -5.74
N ALA A 106 0.86 -9.02 -4.46
CA ALA A 106 0.61 -8.10 -3.37
C ALA A 106 1.68 -7.01 -3.27
N MET A 107 2.96 -7.38 -3.40
CA MET A 107 4.09 -6.42 -3.41
C MET A 107 4.05 -5.50 -4.63
N MET A 108 3.74 -6.02 -5.82
CA MET A 108 3.62 -5.20 -7.04
C MET A 108 2.51 -4.16 -6.90
N ILE A 109 1.36 -4.56 -6.36
CA ILE A 109 0.22 -3.68 -6.13
C ILE A 109 0.54 -2.64 -5.05
N GLY A 110 1.14 -3.05 -3.93
CA GLY A 110 1.58 -2.16 -2.87
C GLY A 110 2.58 -1.11 -3.37
N PHE A 111 3.55 -1.52 -4.20
CA PHE A 111 4.49 -0.62 -4.84
C PHE A 111 3.80 0.38 -5.77
N PHE A 112 2.85 -0.08 -6.61
CA PHE A 112 2.07 0.80 -7.48
C PHE A 112 1.32 1.88 -6.68
N ILE A 113 0.66 1.50 -5.59
CA ILE A 113 -0.06 2.44 -4.71
C ILE A 113 0.91 3.43 -4.05
N ALA A 114 2.05 2.94 -3.52
CA ALA A 114 3.06 3.79 -2.91
C ALA A 114 3.62 4.83 -3.89
N CYS A 115 3.91 4.43 -5.13
CA CYS A 115 4.35 5.36 -6.17
C CYS A 115 3.29 6.42 -6.49
N ASN A 116 2.01 6.02 -6.57
CA ASN A 116 0.93 6.99 -6.78
C ASN A 116 0.78 7.98 -5.61
N PHE A 117 1.00 7.55 -4.36
CA PHE A 117 1.01 8.48 -3.23
C PHE A 117 2.14 9.51 -3.33
N VAL A 118 3.35 9.09 -3.72
CA VAL A 118 4.45 10.02 -3.94
C VAL A 118 4.12 11.01 -5.06
N LEU A 119 3.59 10.52 -6.18
CA LEU A 119 3.18 11.36 -7.32
C LEU A 119 2.11 12.36 -6.96
N VAL A 120 1.13 11.96 -6.14
CA VAL A 120 0.02 12.83 -5.75
C VAL A 120 0.46 13.92 -4.77
N THR A 121 1.44 13.63 -3.91
CA THR A 121 1.88 14.54 -2.86
C THR A 121 3.03 15.46 -3.26
N GLN A 122 3.83 15.09 -4.26
CA GLN A 122 5.01 15.82 -4.70
C GLN A 122 4.87 16.28 -6.16
N ASP A 123 3.68 16.71 -6.57
CA ASP A 123 3.37 17.07 -7.95
C ASP A 123 4.55 17.75 -8.67
N PRO A 124 5.33 17.02 -9.49
CA PRO A 124 6.55 17.56 -10.09
C PRO A 124 6.26 18.62 -11.17
N TYR A 125 4.99 18.79 -11.54
CA TYR A 125 4.57 19.69 -12.61
C TYR A 125 3.81 20.91 -12.10
N ASP A 126 3.58 21.04 -10.78
CA ASP A 126 2.87 22.15 -10.16
C ASP A 126 1.54 22.50 -10.85
N VAL A 127 0.83 21.46 -11.30
CA VAL A 127 -0.40 21.63 -12.10
C VAL A 127 -1.65 21.67 -11.21
N ARG A 128 -1.52 21.37 -9.92
CA ARG A 128 -2.67 21.25 -9.01
C ARG A 128 -2.90 22.52 -8.21
N GLU A 129 -4.17 22.90 -8.13
CA GLU A 129 -4.63 24.01 -7.29
C GLU A 129 -4.68 23.65 -5.79
N VAL A 130 -4.64 22.34 -5.47
CA VAL A 130 -4.74 21.84 -4.08
C VAL A 130 -3.48 21.05 -3.74
N GLU A 131 -2.78 21.51 -2.73
CA GLU A 131 -1.62 20.83 -2.18
C GLU A 131 -2.07 19.64 -1.34
N VAL A 132 -1.67 18.43 -1.75
CA VAL A 132 -1.94 17.18 -1.03
C VAL A 132 -0.75 16.83 -0.15
N ARG A 133 -0.97 16.77 1.16
CA ARG A 133 0.10 16.44 2.11
C ARG A 133 0.35 14.92 2.15
N PRO A 134 1.60 14.47 2.31
CA PRO A 134 1.91 13.05 2.48
C PRO A 134 1.12 12.38 3.62
N VAL A 135 0.82 13.09 4.70
CA VAL A 135 0.03 12.57 5.81
C VAL A 135 -1.41 12.22 5.40
N ASP A 136 -1.98 12.95 4.45
CA ASP A 136 -3.35 12.71 3.98
C ASP A 136 -3.45 11.35 3.25
N THR A 137 -2.38 10.92 2.56
CA THR A 137 -2.34 9.63 1.88
C THR A 137 -2.29 8.44 2.84
N LEU A 138 -1.76 8.63 4.06
CA LEU A 138 -1.70 7.57 5.07
C LEU A 138 -3.10 7.13 5.53
N TRP A 139 -4.09 8.02 5.50
CA TRP A 139 -5.48 7.68 5.83
C TRP A 139 -6.08 6.71 4.82
N CYS A 140 -5.66 6.78 3.55
CA CYS A 140 -6.15 5.88 2.50
C CYS A 140 -5.72 4.42 2.72
N VAL A 141 -4.63 4.20 3.45
CA VAL A 141 -4.06 2.88 3.76
C VAL A 141 -3.94 2.64 5.26
N GLY A 142 -4.70 3.37 6.08
CA GLY A 142 -4.60 3.34 7.53
C GLY A 142 -4.74 1.94 8.12
N LEU A 143 -5.70 1.14 7.67
CA LEU A 143 -5.88 -0.24 8.13
C LEU A 143 -4.72 -1.14 7.75
N VAL A 144 -4.16 -0.96 6.55
CA VAL A 144 -2.98 -1.69 6.06
C VAL A 144 -1.78 -1.42 6.97
N LEU A 145 -1.54 -0.13 7.27
CA LEU A 145 -0.44 0.30 8.13
C LEU A 145 -0.63 -0.14 9.59
N LEU A 146 -1.84 -0.06 10.13
CA LEU A 146 -2.14 -0.53 11.49
C LEU A 146 -1.90 -2.04 11.61
N ASN A 147 -2.30 -2.83 10.59
CA ASN A 147 -1.99 -4.25 10.57
C ASN A 147 -0.47 -4.50 10.53
N ALA A 148 0.26 -3.76 9.69
CA ALA A 148 1.72 -3.86 9.61
C ALA A 148 2.39 -3.54 10.96
N LEU A 149 1.98 -2.46 11.63
CA LEU A 149 2.47 -2.09 12.95
C LEU A 149 2.16 -3.17 13.99
N ARG A 150 0.95 -3.75 13.95
CA ARG A 150 0.58 -4.88 14.82
C ARG A 150 1.50 -6.08 14.61
N VAL A 151 1.76 -6.46 13.35
CA VAL A 151 2.64 -7.60 13.02
C VAL A 151 4.05 -7.33 13.53
N ILE A 152 4.61 -6.14 13.27
CA ILE A 152 5.93 -5.74 13.78
C ILE A 152 5.96 -5.81 15.31
N TRP A 153 4.97 -5.26 15.98
CA TRP A 153 4.87 -5.28 17.45
C TRP A 153 4.87 -6.70 18.01
N ILE A 154 4.05 -7.59 17.45
CA ILE A 154 3.99 -9.00 17.87
C ILE A 154 5.35 -9.69 17.68
N ARG A 155 6.03 -9.44 16.56
CA ARG A 155 7.34 -10.04 16.28
C ARG A 155 8.42 -9.55 17.24
N ILE A 156 8.45 -8.26 17.53
CA ILE A 156 9.38 -7.67 18.50
C ILE A 156 9.13 -8.26 19.90
N THR A 157 7.88 -8.31 20.36
CA THR A 157 7.55 -8.83 21.71
C THR A 157 7.84 -10.30 21.86
N LYS A 158 7.66 -11.08 20.78
CA LYS A 158 8.00 -12.51 20.76
C LYS A 158 9.48 -12.80 20.43
N LYS A 159 10.31 -11.76 20.26
CA LYS A 159 11.74 -11.88 19.85
C LYS A 159 11.91 -12.67 18.55
N LEU A 160 10.94 -12.59 17.64
CA LEU A 160 11.00 -13.19 16.32
C LEU A 160 11.68 -12.23 15.34
N SER A 161 12.39 -12.78 14.35
CA SER A 161 12.95 -11.96 13.27
C SER A 161 11.84 -11.28 12.47
N ILE A 162 11.99 -9.97 12.24
CA ILE A 162 11.04 -9.19 11.44
C ILE A 162 11.04 -9.65 9.96
N PHE A 163 12.17 -10.22 9.51
CA PHE A 163 12.40 -10.61 8.11
C PHE A 163 12.18 -12.10 7.83
N ASN A 164 11.99 -12.94 8.85
CA ASN A 164 11.66 -14.34 8.59
C ASN A 164 10.19 -14.46 8.17
N SER A 165 10.01 -15.01 6.99
CA SER A 165 8.70 -15.49 6.52
C SER A 165 8.21 -16.53 7.52
N ASP A 166 7.15 -16.21 8.24
CA ASP A 166 6.51 -17.16 9.15
C ASP A 166 5.70 -18.12 8.26
N ARG A 167 6.13 -19.39 8.19
CA ARG A 167 5.38 -20.44 7.49
C ARG A 167 4.09 -20.83 8.22
N GLN A 168 3.72 -20.12 9.28
CA GLN A 168 2.46 -20.26 10.00
C GLN A 168 1.40 -19.34 9.38
N HIS A 169 1.17 -19.47 8.08
CA HIS A 169 -0.04 -18.91 7.50
C HIS A 169 -1.26 -19.63 8.05
N ILE A 170 -2.33 -18.88 8.26
CA ILE A 170 -3.62 -19.37 8.78
C ILE A 170 -4.11 -20.63 8.03
N HIS A 171 -3.78 -20.79 6.74
CA HIS A 171 -4.13 -21.98 5.97
C HIS A 171 -3.46 -23.27 6.48
N HIS A 172 -2.28 -23.25 7.10
CA HIS A 172 -1.70 -24.41 7.75
C HIS A 172 -2.50 -24.84 9.00
N TYR A 173 -3.06 -23.87 9.72
CA TYR A 173 -3.97 -24.18 10.84
C TYR A 173 -5.25 -24.85 10.39
N TYR A 174 -5.80 -24.47 9.23
CA TYR A 174 -6.99 -25.12 8.67
C TYR A 174 -6.66 -26.53 8.13
N LEU A 175 -5.49 -26.71 7.53
CA LEU A 175 -5.03 -28.05 7.09
C LEU A 175 -4.79 -28.97 8.29
N ASP A 176 -4.26 -28.48 9.40
CA ASP A 176 -4.06 -29.24 10.64
C ASP A 176 -5.38 -29.59 11.33
N LEU A 177 -6.44 -28.81 11.09
CA LEU A 177 -7.80 -29.09 11.58
C LEU A 177 -8.61 -30.00 10.65
N GLY A 178 -8.03 -30.44 9.51
CA GLY A 178 -8.66 -31.38 8.58
C GLY A 178 -9.71 -30.78 7.64
N TYR A 179 -9.65 -29.45 7.41
CA TYR A 179 -10.49 -28.74 6.44
C TYR A 179 -9.74 -28.44 5.14
#